data_ce11ebe3df855e87ec447a520c1c3f6d
#
_entry.id   ce11ebe3df855e87ec447a520c1c3f6d
#
_cell.length_a   1.000
_cell.length_b   1.000
_cell.length_c   1.000
_cell.angle_alpha   90.00
_cell.angle_beta   90.00
_cell.angle_gamma   90.00
#
_symmetry.space_group_name_H-M   'P 1'
#
loop_
_entity.id
_entity.type
_entity.pdbx_description
1 polymer ?
#
loop_
_entity_poly.entity_id
_entity_poly.type
_entity_poly.pdbx_seq_one_letter_code
_entity_poly.pdbx_strand_id
1 'polypeptide(L)'
;MPNPGLSRTRPYPFARLRKLFEGIVPAEGKLKPISLEIGEPCHPIPQCICDAIAQNVSLMSSYPGTAGSPALREAISAWCERRYGLAPDPATEILPVLGTREALFSLVQCLVDPTVKGGAKVVMPVPFYQIYEGATFLAGAEPVYLPLTRENGYKLDLSVLSPETLSQTQLVYICSPGNPTGSVFDLDDWNKLFALSDRYGFVIASDECYSEIYFEEGNAPIGAMTAAKACGRTDLKNIIVLNSLSKRSNAPGLRSGFVAGDRLLIASYLLYRTYHGSAMNPMIQAASIAAWNDEAHVVENRRLYREKFAVAQPILNSVIDAPMPQASFYLWANVGEDDEVFARELYRQTGVTVLPGSYLSRNVTLADGSTMNPGAGYVRIALVAEPERIGEAAERIRNFALSRK
;
A
#
# COMPACT_ATOMS: atom_id res chain seq x y z
N MET A 1 -28.82 -15.01 -4.18
CA MET A 1 -28.30 -14.39 -2.94
C MET A 1 -26.96 -13.73 -3.26
N PRO A 2 -26.58 -12.64 -2.59
CA PRO A 2 -25.24 -12.04 -2.76
C PRO A 2 -24.12 -13.03 -2.42
N ASN A 3 -22.91 -12.77 -2.92
CA ASN A 3 -21.72 -13.57 -2.57
C ASN A 3 -21.56 -13.61 -1.03
N PRO A 4 -21.50 -14.80 -0.41
CA PRO A 4 -21.41 -14.93 1.05
C PRO A 4 -20.14 -14.29 1.63
N GLY A 5 -19.08 -14.14 0.85
CA GLY A 5 -17.88 -13.41 1.26
C GLY A 5 -18.12 -11.95 1.65
N LEU A 6 -19.18 -11.32 1.09
CA LEU A 6 -19.53 -9.94 1.46
C LEU A 6 -19.96 -9.82 2.93
N SER A 7 -20.64 -10.82 3.49
CA SER A 7 -21.04 -10.79 4.89
C SER A 7 -19.87 -10.91 5.88
N ARG A 8 -18.71 -11.37 5.40
CA ARG A 8 -17.47 -11.48 6.19
C ARG A 8 -16.70 -10.17 6.24
N THR A 9 -16.94 -9.23 5.30
CA THR A 9 -16.26 -7.94 5.25
C THR A 9 -16.72 -7.05 6.40
N ARG A 10 -15.79 -6.25 6.93
CA ARG A 10 -16.11 -5.23 7.95
C ARG A 10 -16.34 -3.87 7.30
N PRO A 11 -17.06 -2.94 7.95
CA PRO A 11 -17.14 -1.57 7.48
C PRO A 11 -15.74 -0.99 7.24
N TYR A 12 -15.58 -0.28 6.13
CA TYR A 12 -14.28 0.29 5.75
C TYR A 12 -13.78 1.26 6.83
N PRO A 13 -12.46 1.35 7.12
CA PRO A 13 -11.90 2.13 8.21
C PRO A 13 -12.41 3.57 8.29
N PHE A 14 -12.52 4.25 7.14
CA PHE A 14 -13.04 5.62 7.11
C PHE A 14 -14.55 5.72 7.38
N ALA A 15 -15.33 4.67 7.14
CA ALA A 15 -16.73 4.63 7.54
C ALA A 15 -16.85 4.47 9.05
N ARG A 16 -15.98 3.65 9.66
CA ARG A 16 -15.88 3.52 11.13
C ARG A 16 -15.46 4.84 11.77
N LEU A 17 -14.46 5.51 11.18
CA LEU A 17 -13.97 6.80 11.68
C LEU A 17 -15.06 7.89 11.64
N ARG A 18 -15.80 7.97 10.55
CA ARG A 18 -16.95 8.90 10.47
C ARG A 18 -17.97 8.65 11.57
N LYS A 19 -18.27 7.37 11.86
CA LYS A 19 -19.18 7.00 12.94
C LYS A 19 -18.61 7.36 14.33
N LEU A 20 -17.29 7.20 14.53
CA LEU A 20 -16.61 7.57 15.78
C LEU A 20 -16.74 9.08 16.07
N PHE A 21 -16.75 9.91 15.03
CA PHE A 21 -16.85 11.38 15.13
C PHE A 21 -18.27 11.92 15.02
N GLU A 22 -19.27 11.04 14.87
CA GLU A 22 -20.66 11.45 14.70
C GLU A 22 -21.14 12.31 15.88
N GLY A 23 -21.73 13.47 15.57
CA GLY A 23 -22.24 14.40 16.57
C GLY A 23 -21.17 15.27 17.26
N ILE A 24 -19.88 15.13 16.92
CA ILE A 24 -18.81 15.93 17.52
C ILE A 24 -18.58 17.21 16.70
N VAL A 25 -18.68 18.36 17.36
CA VAL A 25 -18.21 19.64 16.83
C VAL A 25 -16.81 19.89 17.37
N PRO A 26 -15.77 19.81 16.51
CA PRO A 26 -14.39 19.86 16.98
C PRO A 26 -14.02 21.26 17.49
N ALA A 27 -13.29 21.31 18.60
CA ALA A 27 -12.82 22.54 19.25
C ALA A 27 -13.93 23.59 19.43
N GLU A 28 -15.17 23.15 19.64
CA GLU A 28 -16.36 24.01 19.71
C GLU A 28 -16.51 24.95 18.50
N GLY A 29 -16.01 24.53 17.32
CA GLY A 29 -16.02 25.34 16.09
C GLY A 29 -14.97 26.46 16.03
N LYS A 30 -14.09 26.58 17.03
CA LYS A 30 -13.07 27.65 17.10
C LYS A 30 -11.85 27.41 16.22
N LEU A 31 -11.56 26.13 15.91
CA LEU A 31 -10.38 25.74 15.12
C LEU A 31 -10.77 25.10 13.79
N LYS A 32 -10.05 25.44 12.73
CA LYS A 32 -10.23 24.80 11.42
C LYS A 32 -9.72 23.36 11.51
N PRO A 33 -10.50 22.34 11.12
CA PRO A 33 -10.08 20.94 11.15
C PRO A 33 -8.86 20.65 10.27
N ILE A 34 -8.02 19.69 10.69
CA ILE A 34 -6.85 19.21 9.95
C ILE A 34 -6.94 17.69 9.82
N SER A 35 -6.98 17.21 8.57
CA SER A 35 -7.08 15.79 8.23
C SER A 35 -5.70 15.17 8.09
N LEU A 36 -5.37 14.20 8.94
CA LEU A 36 -4.16 13.37 8.87
C LEU A 36 -4.49 11.87 8.81
N GLU A 37 -5.75 11.50 8.63
CA GLU A 37 -6.19 10.11 8.54
C GLU A 37 -6.11 9.53 7.14
N ILE A 38 -6.24 10.38 6.09
CA ILE A 38 -6.30 9.94 4.70
C ILE A 38 -4.91 10.05 4.05
N GLY A 39 -4.40 8.93 3.55
CA GLY A 39 -3.13 8.89 2.81
C GLY A 39 -3.32 9.26 1.32
N GLU A 40 -3.83 10.43 1.05
CA GLU A 40 -3.95 10.99 -0.30
C GLU A 40 -2.94 12.11 -0.49
N PRO A 41 -2.01 11.99 -1.46
CA PRO A 41 -1.03 13.04 -1.74
C PRO A 41 -1.71 14.37 -2.04
N CYS A 42 -1.19 15.45 -1.47
CA CYS A 42 -1.70 16.82 -1.66
C CYS A 42 -0.72 17.74 -2.42
N HIS A 43 0.45 17.21 -2.86
CA HIS A 43 1.34 17.97 -3.73
C HIS A 43 0.70 18.19 -5.11
N PRO A 44 1.08 19.25 -5.84
CA PRO A 44 0.59 19.47 -7.19
C PRO A 44 0.88 18.30 -8.13
N ILE A 45 -0.06 18.01 -9.02
CA ILE A 45 0.16 17.05 -10.10
C ILE A 45 1.30 17.54 -11.02
N PRO A 46 2.24 16.69 -11.44
CA PRO A 46 3.34 17.09 -12.32
C PRO A 46 2.85 17.66 -13.66
N GLN A 47 3.49 18.73 -14.14
CA GLN A 47 3.09 19.42 -15.35
C GLN A 47 3.15 18.50 -16.59
N CYS A 48 4.14 17.59 -16.67
CA CYS A 48 4.24 16.61 -17.75
C CYS A 48 2.98 15.73 -17.90
N ILE A 49 2.32 15.41 -16.80
CA ILE A 49 1.04 14.67 -16.80
C ILE A 49 -0.08 15.55 -17.37
N CYS A 50 -0.19 16.80 -16.92
CA CYS A 50 -1.20 17.73 -17.39
C CYS A 50 -1.07 17.99 -18.88
N ASP A 51 0.15 18.23 -19.38
CA ASP A 51 0.44 18.49 -20.77
C ASP A 51 0.12 17.27 -21.65
N ALA A 52 0.51 16.08 -21.20
CA ALA A 52 0.21 14.85 -21.93
C ALA A 52 -1.30 14.58 -22.03
N ILE A 53 -2.06 14.86 -20.95
CA ILE A 53 -3.52 14.78 -20.98
C ILE A 53 -4.10 15.74 -22.02
N ALA A 54 -3.71 17.03 -21.96
CA ALA A 54 -4.23 18.07 -22.85
C ALA A 54 -3.95 17.76 -24.33
N GLN A 55 -2.78 17.21 -24.65
CA GLN A 55 -2.36 16.87 -26.02
C GLN A 55 -3.02 15.62 -26.57
N ASN A 56 -3.58 14.75 -25.72
CA ASN A 56 -4.03 13.41 -26.13
C ASN A 56 -5.53 13.16 -25.90
N VAL A 57 -6.34 14.20 -25.70
CA VAL A 57 -7.78 14.09 -25.47
C VAL A 57 -8.50 13.37 -26.61
N SER A 58 -8.07 13.58 -27.86
CA SER A 58 -8.65 12.95 -29.05
C SER A 58 -8.51 11.41 -29.07
N LEU A 59 -7.56 10.84 -28.35
CA LEU A 59 -7.37 9.38 -28.27
C LEU A 59 -8.55 8.66 -27.61
N MET A 60 -9.46 9.39 -26.92
CA MET A 60 -10.66 8.82 -26.33
C MET A 60 -11.71 8.35 -27.34
N SER A 61 -11.53 8.61 -28.63
CA SER A 61 -12.46 8.21 -29.69
C SER A 61 -12.47 6.69 -29.98
N SER A 62 -11.54 5.93 -29.42
CA SER A 62 -11.39 4.48 -29.68
C SER A 62 -11.28 3.69 -28.37
N TYR A 63 -11.78 2.44 -28.41
CA TYR A 63 -11.61 1.52 -27.29
C TYR A 63 -10.13 1.16 -27.11
N PRO A 64 -9.63 1.20 -25.86
CA PRO A 64 -8.28 0.72 -25.55
C PRO A 64 -8.19 -0.80 -25.55
N GLY A 65 -7.03 -1.35 -25.95
CA GLY A 65 -6.73 -2.76 -25.70
C GLY A 65 -6.47 -3.04 -24.22
N THR A 66 -6.92 -4.18 -23.73
CA THR A 66 -6.75 -4.59 -22.31
C THR A 66 -5.28 -4.65 -21.88
N ALA A 67 -4.39 -5.06 -22.78
CA ALA A 67 -2.95 -5.14 -22.52
C ALA A 67 -2.25 -3.76 -22.39
N GLY A 68 -2.95 -2.67 -22.71
CA GLY A 68 -2.33 -1.36 -22.85
C GLY A 68 -1.45 -1.25 -24.11
N SER A 69 -0.98 -0.03 -24.42
CA SER A 69 -0.12 0.21 -25.58
C SER A 69 1.28 -0.37 -25.37
N PRO A 70 1.97 -0.82 -26.43
CA PRO A 70 3.37 -1.22 -26.36
C PRO A 70 4.25 -0.12 -25.74
N ALA A 71 4.07 1.14 -26.16
CA ALA A 71 4.84 2.28 -25.66
C ALA A 71 4.70 2.48 -24.15
N LEU A 72 3.51 2.25 -23.55
CA LEU A 72 3.35 2.32 -22.10
C LEU A 72 4.09 1.17 -21.40
N ARG A 73 4.01 -0.04 -21.92
CA ARG A 73 4.70 -1.20 -21.35
C ARG A 73 6.22 -1.06 -21.44
N GLU A 74 6.72 -0.52 -22.56
CA GLU A 74 8.14 -0.18 -22.74
C GLU A 74 8.60 0.90 -21.74
N ALA A 75 7.82 1.95 -21.53
CA ALA A 75 8.13 2.99 -20.54
C ALA A 75 8.17 2.43 -19.11
N ILE A 76 7.27 1.50 -18.76
CA ILE A 76 7.27 0.81 -17.46
C ILE A 76 8.50 -0.10 -17.35
N SER A 77 8.83 -0.89 -18.37
CA SER A 77 10.03 -1.74 -18.36
C SER A 77 11.31 -0.94 -18.16
N ALA A 78 11.46 0.16 -18.89
CA ALA A 78 12.61 1.06 -18.76
C ALA A 78 12.68 1.70 -17.36
N TRP A 79 11.54 2.03 -16.76
CA TRP A 79 11.50 2.50 -15.39
C TRP A 79 11.92 1.39 -14.39
N CYS A 80 11.43 0.17 -14.55
CA CYS A 80 11.84 -0.97 -13.72
C CYS A 80 13.36 -1.21 -13.81
N GLU A 81 13.92 -1.10 -15.01
CA GLU A 81 15.37 -1.23 -15.19
C GLU A 81 16.16 -0.16 -14.43
N ARG A 82 15.75 1.11 -14.54
CA ARG A 82 16.38 2.22 -13.79
C ARG A 82 16.24 2.05 -12.29
N ARG A 83 15.05 1.62 -11.84
CA ARG A 83 14.71 1.58 -10.40
C ARG A 83 15.18 0.32 -9.71
N TYR A 84 15.02 -0.83 -10.35
CA TYR A 84 15.25 -2.15 -9.76
C TYR A 84 16.46 -2.87 -10.37
N GLY A 85 17.00 -2.34 -11.46
CA GLY A 85 18.10 -2.97 -12.20
C GLY A 85 17.68 -4.21 -12.98
N LEU A 86 16.39 -4.43 -13.17
CA LEU A 86 15.82 -5.55 -13.94
C LEU A 86 14.73 -5.00 -14.87
N ALA A 87 14.79 -5.35 -16.17
CA ALA A 87 13.84 -4.95 -17.18
C ALA A 87 12.89 -6.13 -17.49
N PRO A 88 11.66 -6.14 -16.96
CA PRO A 88 10.67 -7.14 -17.37
C PRO A 88 10.34 -6.99 -18.87
N ASP A 89 10.10 -8.12 -19.56
CA ASP A 89 9.69 -8.08 -20.96
C ASP A 89 8.36 -7.33 -21.15
N PRO A 90 8.36 -6.19 -21.86
CA PRO A 90 7.15 -5.39 -22.05
C PRO A 90 6.03 -6.14 -22.79
N ALA A 91 6.35 -7.20 -23.55
CA ALA A 91 5.35 -7.96 -24.28
C ALA A 91 4.61 -8.98 -23.40
N THR A 92 5.31 -9.58 -22.42
CA THR A 92 4.81 -10.76 -21.70
C THR A 92 4.80 -10.65 -20.17
N GLU A 93 5.53 -9.69 -19.59
CA GLU A 93 5.75 -9.60 -18.15
C GLU A 93 5.21 -8.31 -17.52
N ILE A 94 4.53 -7.44 -18.30
CA ILE A 94 3.98 -6.17 -17.84
C ILE A 94 2.53 -6.00 -18.28
N LEU A 95 1.68 -5.54 -17.35
CA LEU A 95 0.30 -5.19 -17.63
C LEU A 95 -0.08 -3.89 -16.90
N PRO A 96 -0.43 -2.80 -17.62
CA PRO A 96 -0.99 -1.59 -17.04
C PRO A 96 -2.33 -1.86 -16.37
N VAL A 97 -2.57 -1.19 -15.22
CA VAL A 97 -3.79 -1.36 -14.41
C VAL A 97 -4.38 -0.01 -14.01
N LEU A 98 -5.68 0.01 -13.67
CA LEU A 98 -6.42 1.22 -13.27
C LEU A 98 -6.11 1.61 -11.79
N GLY A 99 -4.81 1.65 -11.48
CA GLY A 99 -4.28 1.76 -10.12
C GLY A 99 -4.24 0.41 -9.42
N THR A 100 -3.32 0.28 -8.46
CA THR A 100 -3.04 -0.99 -7.78
C THR A 100 -4.18 -1.48 -6.91
N ARG A 101 -5.08 -0.60 -6.45
CA ARG A 101 -6.22 -1.02 -5.62
C ARG A 101 -7.10 -2.05 -6.32
N GLU A 102 -7.47 -1.81 -7.59
CA GLU A 102 -8.28 -2.76 -8.34
C GLU A 102 -7.50 -4.01 -8.72
N ALA A 103 -6.20 -3.84 -9.00
CA ALA A 103 -5.32 -4.95 -9.33
C ALA A 103 -5.11 -5.90 -8.15
N LEU A 104 -4.81 -5.37 -6.97
CA LEU A 104 -4.68 -6.16 -5.72
C LEU A 104 -5.95 -6.95 -5.41
N PHE A 105 -7.11 -6.37 -5.71
CA PHE A 105 -8.40 -7.04 -5.53
C PHE A 105 -8.62 -8.14 -6.57
N SER A 106 -8.49 -7.81 -7.85
CA SER A 106 -8.85 -8.70 -8.96
C SER A 106 -7.81 -9.81 -9.19
N LEU A 107 -6.55 -9.60 -8.79
CA LEU A 107 -5.49 -10.61 -8.89
C LEU A 107 -5.84 -11.87 -8.09
N VAL A 108 -6.40 -11.72 -6.88
CA VAL A 108 -6.82 -12.87 -6.06
C VAL A 108 -7.92 -13.67 -6.74
N GLN A 109 -8.87 -12.98 -7.38
CA GLN A 109 -9.96 -13.63 -8.13
C GLN A 109 -9.42 -14.46 -9.31
N CYS A 110 -8.29 -14.04 -9.88
CA CYS A 110 -7.65 -14.72 -10.99
C CYS A 110 -6.78 -15.91 -10.54
N LEU A 111 -6.07 -15.78 -9.41
CA LEU A 111 -4.99 -16.71 -9.04
C LEU A 111 -5.37 -17.72 -7.96
N VAL A 112 -6.45 -17.49 -7.21
CA VAL A 112 -6.83 -18.36 -6.11
C VAL A 112 -7.92 -19.33 -6.53
N ASP A 113 -7.65 -20.62 -6.38
CA ASP A 113 -8.62 -21.70 -6.55
C ASP A 113 -9.22 -22.10 -5.18
N PRO A 114 -10.46 -21.69 -4.86
CA PRO A 114 -11.08 -22.03 -3.59
C PRO A 114 -11.48 -23.50 -3.47
N THR A 115 -11.41 -24.28 -4.56
CA THR A 115 -11.86 -25.69 -4.60
C THR A 115 -10.79 -26.68 -4.16
N VAL A 116 -9.56 -26.22 -3.90
CA VAL A 116 -8.47 -27.09 -3.45
C VAL A 116 -8.82 -27.80 -2.14
N LYS A 117 -8.41 -29.07 -2.03
CA LYS A 117 -8.63 -29.86 -0.82
C LYS A 117 -7.97 -29.19 0.40
N GLY A 118 -8.74 -28.98 1.46
CA GLY A 118 -8.28 -28.30 2.68
C GLY A 118 -8.53 -26.79 2.67
N GLY A 119 -9.04 -26.24 1.56
CA GLY A 119 -9.32 -24.81 1.38
C GLY A 119 -8.10 -23.99 0.94
N ALA A 120 -8.34 -22.95 0.19
CA ALA A 120 -7.31 -22.00 -0.23
C ALA A 120 -7.00 -20.98 0.86
N LYS A 121 -5.74 -20.67 1.07
CA LYS A 121 -5.30 -19.65 2.03
C LYS A 121 -4.55 -18.52 1.34
N VAL A 122 -4.77 -17.31 1.84
CA VAL A 122 -4.04 -16.10 1.45
C VAL A 122 -3.40 -15.50 2.68
N VAL A 123 -2.08 -15.44 2.72
CA VAL A 123 -1.32 -14.86 3.83
C VAL A 123 -1.20 -13.35 3.63
N MET A 124 -1.39 -12.59 4.71
CA MET A 124 -1.27 -11.14 4.68
C MET A 124 -0.75 -10.58 6.01
N PRO A 125 -0.02 -9.43 5.96
CA PRO A 125 0.39 -8.74 7.17
C PRO A 125 -0.81 -8.18 7.94
N VAL A 126 -0.66 -7.95 9.25
CA VAL A 126 -1.62 -7.21 10.08
C VAL A 126 -0.81 -6.30 11.02
N PRO A 127 -0.98 -4.97 11.02
CA PRO A 127 -1.96 -4.18 10.26
C PRO A 127 -1.75 -4.22 8.75
N PHE A 128 -2.80 -3.92 7.97
CA PHE A 128 -2.82 -4.15 6.53
C PHE A 128 -3.70 -3.16 5.76
N TYR A 129 -3.62 -3.24 4.44
CA TYR A 129 -4.56 -2.58 3.54
C TYR A 129 -5.79 -3.49 3.32
N GLN A 130 -6.99 -3.02 3.70
CA GLN A 130 -8.23 -3.83 3.77
C GLN A 130 -8.63 -4.49 2.46
N ILE A 131 -8.06 -4.07 1.34
CA ILE A 131 -8.32 -4.68 0.03
C ILE A 131 -7.86 -6.15 0.02
N TYR A 132 -6.75 -6.49 0.68
CA TYR A 132 -6.24 -7.86 0.74
C TYR A 132 -7.27 -8.82 1.34
N GLU A 133 -7.85 -8.44 2.48
CA GLU A 133 -8.87 -9.24 3.17
C GLU A 133 -10.16 -9.36 2.35
N GLY A 134 -10.68 -8.23 1.86
CA GLY A 134 -11.90 -8.20 1.06
C GLY A 134 -11.79 -9.04 -0.22
N ALA A 135 -10.64 -8.96 -0.91
CA ALA A 135 -10.35 -9.77 -2.09
C ALA A 135 -10.33 -11.27 -1.75
N THR A 136 -9.69 -11.64 -0.63
CA THR A 136 -9.60 -13.02 -0.14
C THR A 136 -10.97 -13.62 0.15
N PHE A 137 -11.82 -12.90 0.89
CA PHE A 137 -13.18 -13.37 1.20
C PHE A 137 -14.04 -13.56 -0.04
N LEU A 138 -13.96 -12.63 -1.00
CA LEU A 138 -14.76 -12.69 -2.22
C LEU A 138 -14.24 -13.72 -3.22
N ALA A 139 -12.97 -14.12 -3.12
CA ALA A 139 -12.43 -15.27 -3.85
C ALA A 139 -12.76 -16.62 -3.20
N GLY A 140 -13.43 -16.64 -2.04
CA GLY A 140 -13.77 -17.88 -1.33
C GLY A 140 -12.60 -18.50 -0.57
N ALA A 141 -11.51 -17.74 -0.34
CA ALA A 141 -10.35 -18.19 0.41
C ALA A 141 -10.37 -17.74 1.87
N GLU A 142 -9.49 -18.34 2.68
CA GLU A 142 -9.30 -17.99 4.08
C GLU A 142 -8.07 -17.10 4.25
N PRO A 143 -8.20 -15.93 4.93
CA PRO A 143 -7.06 -15.11 5.26
C PRO A 143 -6.26 -15.73 6.41
N VAL A 144 -4.94 -15.71 6.28
CA VAL A 144 -4.00 -16.02 7.34
C VAL A 144 -3.29 -14.74 7.72
N TYR A 145 -3.57 -14.24 8.92
CA TYR A 145 -3.03 -12.97 9.42
C TYR A 145 -1.71 -13.20 10.15
N LEU A 146 -0.66 -12.49 9.75
CA LEU A 146 0.61 -12.49 10.46
C LEU A 146 0.87 -11.12 11.10
N PRO A 147 1.07 -11.08 12.43
CA PRO A 147 1.18 -9.82 13.13
C PRO A 147 2.51 -9.11 12.82
N LEU A 148 2.42 -7.84 12.46
CA LEU A 148 3.54 -6.92 12.36
C LEU A 148 3.62 -6.14 13.67
N THR A 149 4.65 -6.40 14.44
CA THR A 149 4.87 -5.76 15.75
C THR A 149 6.23 -5.07 15.79
N ARG A 150 6.45 -4.26 16.81
CA ARG A 150 7.76 -3.63 17.03
C ARG A 150 8.86 -4.67 17.23
N GLU A 151 8.56 -5.75 17.94
CA GLU A 151 9.49 -6.82 18.30
C GLU A 151 10.01 -7.56 17.07
N ASN A 152 9.18 -7.71 16.03
CA ASN A 152 9.60 -8.33 14.76
C ASN A 152 10.00 -7.29 13.68
N GLY A 153 10.20 -6.01 14.08
CA GLY A 153 10.57 -4.92 13.17
C GLY A 153 9.50 -4.61 12.13
N TYR A 154 8.24 -4.94 12.42
CA TYR A 154 7.10 -4.82 11.49
C TYR A 154 7.33 -5.59 10.18
N LYS A 155 8.00 -6.74 10.23
CA LYS A 155 8.28 -7.61 9.08
C LYS A 155 7.41 -8.85 9.12
N LEU A 156 7.02 -9.32 7.93
CA LEU A 156 6.23 -10.54 7.77
C LEU A 156 7.16 -11.76 7.86
N ASP A 157 6.90 -12.64 8.82
CA ASP A 157 7.66 -13.89 8.98
C ASP A 157 6.74 -15.11 8.76
N LEU A 158 6.93 -15.79 7.63
CA LEU A 158 6.18 -16.99 7.29
C LEU A 158 6.72 -18.25 7.99
N SER A 159 7.89 -18.19 8.63
CA SER A 159 8.49 -19.36 9.31
C SER A 159 7.67 -19.84 10.51
N VAL A 160 6.81 -18.99 11.04
CA VAL A 160 5.89 -19.33 12.14
C VAL A 160 4.69 -20.17 11.68
N LEU A 161 4.46 -20.30 10.37
CA LEU A 161 3.35 -21.08 9.81
C LEU A 161 3.70 -22.56 9.72
N SER A 162 2.70 -23.41 9.98
CA SER A 162 2.87 -24.84 9.81
C SER A 162 3.07 -25.23 8.34
N PRO A 163 3.78 -26.34 8.04
CA PRO A 163 3.90 -26.85 6.68
C PRO A 163 2.55 -27.11 6.00
N GLU A 164 1.53 -27.48 6.78
CA GLU A 164 0.16 -27.65 6.28
C GLU A 164 -0.43 -26.32 5.81
N THR A 165 -0.33 -25.28 6.62
CA THR A 165 -0.79 -23.93 6.24
C THR A 165 -0.06 -23.43 5.00
N LEU A 166 1.26 -23.59 4.95
CA LEU A 166 2.06 -23.18 3.79
C LEU A 166 1.69 -23.95 2.51
N SER A 167 1.37 -25.24 2.60
CA SER A 167 0.95 -26.05 1.45
C SER A 167 -0.43 -25.68 0.91
N GLN A 168 -1.29 -25.04 1.71
CA GLN A 168 -2.60 -24.53 1.33
C GLN A 168 -2.55 -23.06 0.91
N THR A 169 -1.41 -22.39 1.13
CA THR A 169 -1.23 -20.99 0.75
C THR A 169 -1.03 -20.88 -0.74
N GLN A 170 -1.86 -20.05 -1.39
CA GLN A 170 -1.77 -19.80 -2.83
C GLN A 170 -1.23 -18.42 -3.14
N LEU A 171 -1.42 -17.47 -2.23
CA LEU A 171 -0.93 -16.10 -2.40
C LEU A 171 -0.47 -15.51 -1.07
N VAL A 172 0.62 -14.75 -1.12
CA VAL A 172 1.15 -13.97 0.00
C VAL A 172 1.22 -12.51 -0.40
N TYR A 173 0.53 -11.65 0.33
CA TYR A 173 0.65 -10.20 0.18
C TYR A 173 1.83 -9.67 0.98
N ILE A 174 2.68 -8.90 0.32
CA ILE A 174 3.74 -8.09 0.94
C ILE A 174 3.45 -6.62 0.63
N CYS A 175 3.57 -5.75 1.63
CA CYS A 175 3.58 -4.30 1.45
C CYS A 175 4.92 -3.76 1.93
N SER A 176 5.80 -3.43 0.99
CA SER A 176 7.14 -2.90 1.28
C SER A 176 7.49 -1.79 0.27
N PRO A 177 7.58 -0.55 0.76
CA PRO A 177 7.39 -0.04 2.15
C PRO A 177 5.97 -0.21 2.68
N GLY A 178 5.88 -0.49 3.99
CA GLY A 178 4.64 -0.87 4.65
C GLY A 178 3.63 0.28 4.84
N ASN A 179 2.35 -0.03 4.63
CA ASN A 179 1.23 0.77 5.08
C ASN A 179 0.49 -0.03 6.17
N PRO A 180 0.50 0.43 7.45
CA PRO A 180 0.83 1.78 7.91
C PRO A 180 2.26 1.97 8.46
N THR A 181 3.08 0.93 8.59
CA THR A 181 4.26 0.89 9.44
C THR A 181 5.49 1.60 8.87
N GLY A 182 5.57 1.75 7.55
CA GLY A 182 6.74 2.30 6.85
C GLY A 182 7.96 1.38 6.86
N SER A 183 7.82 0.12 7.32
CA SER A 183 8.89 -0.88 7.32
C SER A 183 9.25 -1.31 5.90
N VAL A 184 10.50 -1.70 5.71
CA VAL A 184 11.05 -2.15 4.42
C VAL A 184 11.66 -3.54 4.58
N PHE A 185 11.39 -4.43 3.65
CA PHE A 185 12.06 -5.73 3.54
C PHE A 185 13.51 -5.52 3.11
N ASP A 186 14.43 -6.19 3.80
CA ASP A 186 15.81 -6.31 3.37
C ASP A 186 16.02 -7.54 2.47
N LEU A 187 17.25 -7.73 2.00
CA LEU A 187 17.56 -8.83 1.09
C LEU A 187 17.38 -10.21 1.74
N ASP A 188 17.61 -10.33 3.05
CA ASP A 188 17.44 -11.58 3.78
C ASP A 188 15.96 -11.96 3.92
N ASP A 189 15.10 -10.95 4.18
CA ASP A 189 13.65 -11.14 4.20
C ASP A 189 13.14 -11.68 2.85
N TRP A 190 13.58 -11.06 1.75
CA TRP A 190 13.22 -11.50 0.39
C TRP A 190 13.73 -12.91 0.08
N ASN A 191 14.98 -13.22 0.45
CA ASN A 191 15.55 -14.55 0.25
C ASN A 191 14.75 -15.64 0.94
N LYS A 192 14.39 -15.44 2.20
CA LYS A 192 13.53 -16.37 2.96
C LYS A 192 12.18 -16.56 2.30
N LEU A 193 11.56 -15.46 1.85
CA LEU A 193 10.27 -15.51 1.20
C LEU A 193 10.32 -16.24 -0.14
N PHE A 194 11.35 -15.98 -0.97
CA PHE A 194 11.55 -16.67 -2.25
C PHE A 194 11.76 -18.17 -2.05
N ALA A 195 12.58 -18.57 -1.07
CA ALA A 195 12.81 -19.99 -0.77
C ALA A 195 11.52 -20.72 -0.38
N LEU A 196 10.65 -20.08 0.39
CA LEU A 196 9.34 -20.62 0.76
C LEU A 196 8.40 -20.69 -0.46
N SER A 197 8.37 -19.66 -1.30
CA SER A 197 7.58 -19.65 -2.53
C SER A 197 8.04 -20.77 -3.49
N ASP A 198 9.35 -20.97 -3.65
CA ASP A 198 9.88 -22.05 -4.48
C ASP A 198 9.50 -23.44 -3.95
N ARG A 199 9.47 -23.60 -2.62
CA ARG A 199 9.14 -24.87 -1.97
C ARG A 199 7.65 -25.19 -2.00
N TYR A 200 6.79 -24.21 -1.78
CA TYR A 200 5.34 -24.41 -1.58
C TYR A 200 4.49 -23.96 -2.78
N GLY A 201 5.05 -23.20 -3.71
CA GLY A 201 4.41 -22.82 -4.96
C GLY A 201 3.45 -21.63 -4.85
N PHE A 202 3.38 -20.91 -3.74
CA PHE A 202 2.53 -19.74 -3.62
C PHE A 202 3.06 -18.54 -4.39
N VAL A 203 2.15 -17.67 -4.84
CA VAL A 203 2.47 -16.41 -5.51
C VAL A 203 2.77 -15.32 -4.47
N ILE A 204 3.80 -14.53 -4.72
CA ILE A 204 4.14 -13.33 -3.95
C ILE A 204 3.55 -12.12 -4.68
N ALA A 205 2.59 -11.43 -4.07
CA ALA A 205 2.05 -10.16 -4.53
C ALA A 205 2.69 -9.01 -3.74
N SER A 206 3.70 -8.37 -4.33
CA SER A 206 4.46 -7.28 -3.73
C SER A 206 3.82 -5.93 -4.05
N ASP A 207 3.13 -5.35 -3.06
CA ASP A 207 2.57 -3.99 -3.13
C ASP A 207 3.67 -2.98 -2.81
N GLU A 208 4.24 -2.37 -3.85
CA GLU A 208 5.35 -1.43 -3.77
C GLU A 208 4.94 0.02 -4.04
N CYS A 209 3.68 0.37 -3.75
CA CYS A 209 3.13 1.70 -4.03
C CYS A 209 3.88 2.86 -3.36
N TYR A 210 4.64 2.59 -2.30
CA TYR A 210 5.41 3.58 -1.55
C TYR A 210 6.91 3.53 -1.83
N SER A 211 7.38 2.74 -2.79
CA SER A 211 8.79 2.52 -3.10
C SER A 211 9.58 3.79 -3.43
N GLU A 212 8.88 4.83 -3.91
CA GLU A 212 9.48 6.11 -4.29
C GLU A 212 9.42 7.18 -3.19
N ILE A 213 8.92 6.85 -2.00
CA ILE A 213 8.85 7.78 -0.87
C ILE A 213 9.80 7.30 0.23
N TYR A 214 11.04 7.75 0.16
CA TYR A 214 12.13 7.42 1.09
C TYR A 214 12.95 8.66 1.41
N PHE A 215 13.81 8.59 2.44
CA PHE A 215 14.37 9.80 3.05
C PHE A 215 15.83 10.11 2.64
N GLU A 216 16.56 9.14 2.14
CA GLU A 216 17.97 9.28 1.76
C GLU A 216 18.15 8.93 0.28
N GLU A 217 18.56 9.95 -0.53
CA GLU A 217 18.83 9.72 -1.96
C GLU A 217 19.98 8.72 -2.12
N GLY A 218 19.83 7.78 -3.04
CA GLY A 218 20.78 6.69 -3.25
C GLY A 218 20.56 5.46 -2.36
N ASN A 219 19.68 5.53 -1.35
CA ASN A 219 19.33 4.42 -0.46
C ASN A 219 17.82 4.06 -0.61
N ALA A 220 17.44 3.75 -1.83
CA ALA A 220 16.06 3.39 -2.13
C ALA A 220 15.67 2.02 -1.52
N PRO A 221 14.42 1.84 -1.06
CA PRO A 221 13.91 0.56 -0.57
C PRO A 221 14.14 -0.58 -1.56
N ILE A 222 14.56 -1.74 -1.05
CA ILE A 222 14.73 -2.94 -1.87
C ILE A 222 13.35 -3.50 -2.22
N GLY A 223 13.01 -3.48 -3.53
CA GLY A 223 11.81 -4.13 -4.04
C GLY A 223 12.05 -5.59 -4.43
N ALA A 224 10.97 -6.33 -4.69
CA ALA A 224 11.04 -7.74 -5.04
C ALA A 224 11.90 -8.00 -6.30
N MET A 225 11.86 -7.12 -7.31
CA MET A 225 12.69 -7.25 -8.52
C MET A 225 14.18 -7.04 -8.22
N THR A 226 14.54 -6.03 -7.40
CA THR A 226 15.94 -5.81 -6.97
C THR A 226 16.46 -7.03 -6.22
N ALA A 227 15.66 -7.57 -5.30
CA ALA A 227 16.01 -8.75 -4.53
C ALA A 227 16.12 -9.99 -5.43
N ALA A 228 15.18 -10.20 -6.37
CA ALA A 228 15.22 -11.31 -7.32
C ALA A 228 16.52 -11.28 -8.13
N LYS A 229 16.90 -10.13 -8.66
CA LYS A 229 18.18 -9.95 -9.37
C LYS A 229 19.39 -10.28 -8.47
N ALA A 230 19.41 -9.76 -7.26
CA ALA A 230 20.51 -10.01 -6.31
C ALA A 230 20.63 -11.48 -5.93
N CYS A 231 19.53 -12.24 -5.96
CA CYS A 231 19.48 -13.69 -5.73
C CYS A 231 19.72 -14.51 -7.01
N GLY A 232 20.07 -13.88 -8.13
CA GLY A 232 20.29 -14.57 -9.43
C GLY A 232 19.01 -15.07 -10.10
N ARG A 233 17.81 -14.62 -9.68
CA ARG A 233 16.53 -14.94 -10.30
C ARG A 233 16.31 -14.02 -11.51
N THR A 234 16.07 -14.60 -12.67
CA THR A 234 15.87 -13.85 -13.92
C THR A 234 14.47 -14.01 -14.50
N ASP A 235 13.71 -15.01 -14.04
CA ASP A 235 12.42 -15.39 -14.59
C ASP A 235 11.22 -14.85 -13.78
N LEU A 236 11.43 -14.15 -12.68
CA LEU A 236 10.41 -13.64 -11.76
C LEU A 236 9.32 -14.67 -11.39
N LYS A 237 9.65 -15.96 -11.44
CA LYS A 237 8.71 -17.05 -11.17
C LYS A 237 7.98 -16.85 -9.84
N ASN A 238 6.65 -16.96 -9.86
CA ASN A 238 5.75 -16.74 -8.74
C ASN A 238 5.81 -15.34 -8.11
N ILE A 239 6.40 -14.35 -8.77
CA ILE A 239 6.50 -12.98 -8.26
C ILE A 239 5.63 -12.06 -9.12
N ILE A 240 4.78 -11.26 -8.46
CA ILE A 240 4.03 -10.16 -9.05
C ILE A 240 4.34 -8.90 -8.26
N VAL A 241 4.87 -7.89 -8.92
CA VAL A 241 5.13 -6.55 -8.35
C VAL A 241 4.03 -5.60 -8.81
N LEU A 242 3.50 -4.82 -7.89
CA LEU A 242 2.50 -3.79 -8.17
C LEU A 242 3.03 -2.42 -7.79
N ASN A 243 2.94 -1.47 -8.72
CA ASN A 243 3.34 -0.09 -8.46
C ASN A 243 2.34 0.91 -9.08
N SER A 244 2.34 2.16 -8.61
CA SER A 244 1.33 3.15 -8.98
C SER A 244 1.89 4.57 -9.06
N LEU A 245 1.37 5.35 -10.01
CA LEU A 245 1.61 6.79 -10.09
C LEU A 245 0.91 7.58 -8.97
N SER A 246 -0.01 6.95 -8.24
CA SER A 246 -0.79 7.62 -7.19
C SER A 246 0.09 8.26 -6.11
N LYS A 247 1.16 7.57 -5.69
CA LYS A 247 2.05 8.04 -4.61
C LYS A 247 3.37 8.58 -5.17
N ARG A 248 3.92 7.92 -6.19
CA ARG A 248 5.13 8.32 -6.88
C ARG A 248 5.00 9.72 -7.52
N SER A 249 3.85 9.98 -8.15
CA SER A 249 3.65 11.15 -9.02
C SER A 249 2.48 12.05 -8.57
N ASN A 250 2.05 11.96 -7.32
CA ASN A 250 0.94 12.76 -6.77
C ASN A 250 -0.32 12.79 -7.67
N ALA A 251 -0.59 11.70 -8.36
CA ALA A 251 -1.68 11.59 -9.33
C ALA A 251 -2.68 10.46 -8.98
N PRO A 252 -3.27 10.45 -7.75
CA PRO A 252 -4.17 9.38 -7.35
C PRO A 252 -5.45 9.33 -8.21
N GLY A 253 -5.92 10.48 -8.70
CA GLY A 253 -7.07 10.60 -9.59
C GLY A 253 -6.82 10.07 -11.00
N LEU A 254 -5.57 9.96 -11.43
CA LEU A 254 -5.21 9.44 -12.76
C LEU A 254 -5.60 7.96 -12.93
N ARG A 255 -5.72 7.21 -11.84
CA ARG A 255 -6.01 5.78 -11.83
C ARG A 255 -5.04 4.98 -12.70
N SER A 256 -3.74 5.18 -12.51
CA SER A 256 -2.68 4.52 -13.27
C SER A 256 -1.69 3.80 -12.35
N GLY A 257 -1.30 2.60 -12.78
CA GLY A 257 -0.29 1.76 -12.19
C GLY A 257 0.01 0.59 -13.12
N PHE A 258 0.79 -0.36 -12.62
CA PHE A 258 1.08 -1.59 -13.35
C PHE A 258 1.21 -2.78 -12.40
N VAL A 259 1.08 -3.96 -12.98
CA VAL A 259 1.60 -5.22 -12.46
C VAL A 259 2.70 -5.73 -13.38
N ALA A 260 3.76 -6.26 -12.79
CA ALA A 260 4.86 -6.88 -13.56
C ALA A 260 5.41 -8.09 -12.82
N GLY A 261 5.86 -9.12 -13.55
CA GLY A 261 6.40 -10.32 -12.93
C GLY A 261 6.29 -11.56 -13.80
N ASP A 262 6.00 -12.70 -13.18
CA ASP A 262 5.90 -14.00 -13.84
C ASP A 262 4.99 -13.94 -15.07
N ARG A 263 5.57 -14.26 -16.25
CA ARG A 263 4.87 -14.18 -17.53
C ARG A 263 3.62 -15.06 -17.63
N LEU A 264 3.60 -16.21 -16.94
CA LEU A 264 2.43 -17.10 -16.95
C LEU A 264 1.29 -16.53 -16.11
N LEU A 265 1.63 -15.92 -14.99
CA LEU A 265 0.66 -15.20 -14.14
C LEU A 265 0.15 -13.95 -14.85
N ILE A 266 1.02 -13.19 -15.53
CA ILE A 266 0.64 -12.01 -16.31
C ILE A 266 -0.29 -12.40 -17.47
N ALA A 267 0.01 -13.50 -18.19
CA ALA A 267 -0.86 -14.00 -19.26
C ALA A 267 -2.25 -14.40 -18.75
N SER A 268 -2.30 -15.11 -17.62
CA SER A 268 -3.56 -15.49 -16.98
C SER A 268 -4.35 -14.27 -16.50
N TYR A 269 -3.67 -13.29 -15.93
CA TYR A 269 -4.29 -12.06 -15.45
C TYR A 269 -4.78 -11.17 -16.62
N LEU A 270 -4.06 -11.12 -17.74
CA LEU A 270 -4.53 -10.45 -18.95
C LEU A 270 -5.83 -11.08 -19.48
N LEU A 271 -5.90 -12.41 -19.51
CA LEU A 271 -7.12 -13.11 -19.91
C LEU A 271 -8.29 -12.77 -18.98
N TYR A 272 -8.07 -12.84 -17.65
CA TYR A 272 -9.07 -12.44 -16.66
C TYR A 272 -9.56 -10.99 -16.89
N ARG A 273 -8.64 -10.05 -17.06
CA ARG A 273 -8.96 -8.63 -17.27
C ARG A 273 -9.73 -8.39 -18.57
N THR A 274 -9.52 -9.20 -19.59
CA THR A 274 -10.26 -9.11 -20.86
C THR A 274 -11.75 -9.37 -20.64
N TYR A 275 -12.11 -10.31 -19.77
CA TYR A 275 -13.49 -10.55 -19.37
C TYR A 275 -14.02 -9.55 -18.35
N HIS A 276 -13.17 -9.13 -17.42
CA HIS A 276 -13.50 -8.13 -16.40
C HIS A 276 -13.74 -6.73 -16.99
N GLY A 277 -13.15 -6.43 -18.15
CA GLY A 277 -13.36 -5.17 -18.88
C GLY A 277 -12.52 -3.99 -18.42
N SER A 278 -11.47 -4.20 -17.63
CA SER A 278 -10.60 -3.12 -17.18
C SER A 278 -9.50 -2.83 -18.20
N ALA A 279 -9.67 -1.76 -18.96
CA ALA A 279 -8.68 -1.26 -19.90
C ALA A 279 -8.39 0.22 -19.64
N MET A 280 -7.10 0.60 -19.65
CA MET A 280 -6.69 1.98 -19.37
C MET A 280 -7.01 2.89 -20.53
N ASN A 281 -7.67 4.02 -20.27
CA ASN A 281 -7.97 5.04 -21.28
C ASN A 281 -6.68 5.48 -22.01
N PRO A 282 -6.68 5.60 -23.35
CA PRO A 282 -5.47 5.93 -24.13
C PRO A 282 -4.85 7.29 -23.74
N MET A 283 -5.65 8.29 -23.43
CA MET A 283 -5.16 9.58 -22.91
C MET A 283 -4.41 9.39 -21.58
N ILE A 284 -4.91 8.54 -20.69
CA ILE A 284 -4.24 8.22 -19.43
C ILE A 284 -2.96 7.40 -19.66
N GLN A 285 -2.93 6.56 -20.70
CA GLN A 285 -1.72 5.86 -21.08
C GLN A 285 -0.62 6.83 -21.52
N ALA A 286 -0.95 7.85 -22.33
CA ALA A 286 0.00 8.90 -22.73
C ALA A 286 0.53 9.70 -21.52
N ALA A 287 -0.34 10.09 -20.61
CA ALA A 287 0.04 10.74 -19.36
C ALA A 287 0.92 9.85 -18.47
N SER A 288 0.64 8.55 -18.45
CA SER A 288 1.44 7.57 -17.69
C SER A 288 2.85 7.40 -18.28
N ILE A 289 2.98 7.37 -19.60
CA ILE A 289 4.29 7.35 -20.30
C ILE A 289 5.12 8.57 -19.89
N ALA A 290 4.53 9.76 -19.93
CA ALA A 290 5.21 10.99 -19.50
C ALA A 290 5.69 10.90 -18.04
N ALA A 291 4.84 10.41 -17.16
CA ALA A 291 5.17 10.27 -15.74
C ALA A 291 6.25 9.21 -15.46
N TRP A 292 6.20 8.03 -16.11
CA TRP A 292 7.21 6.98 -15.93
C TRP A 292 8.59 7.38 -16.49
N ASN A 293 8.63 8.28 -17.46
CA ASN A 293 9.87 8.77 -18.07
C ASN A 293 10.46 10.00 -17.34
N ASP A 294 9.74 10.64 -16.43
CA ASP A 294 10.23 11.79 -15.66
C ASP A 294 10.55 11.42 -14.22
N GLU A 295 11.80 11.60 -13.82
CA GLU A 295 12.28 11.40 -12.44
C GLU A 295 12.41 12.72 -11.66
N ALA A 296 12.43 13.88 -12.34
CA ALA A 296 12.63 15.16 -11.68
C ALA A 296 11.52 15.45 -10.67
N HIS A 297 10.26 15.23 -11.05
CA HIS A 297 9.14 15.43 -10.11
C HIS A 297 9.15 14.44 -8.95
N VAL A 298 9.73 13.24 -9.12
CA VAL A 298 9.81 12.22 -8.06
C VAL A 298 10.84 12.61 -7.01
N VAL A 299 11.99 13.12 -7.43
CA VAL A 299 13.03 13.67 -6.52
C VAL A 299 12.44 14.83 -5.73
N GLU A 300 11.73 15.75 -6.38
CA GLU A 300 11.09 16.88 -5.72
C GLU A 300 9.98 16.41 -4.75
N ASN A 301 9.18 15.42 -5.14
CA ASN A 301 8.18 14.82 -4.27
C ASN A 301 8.79 14.26 -2.97
N ARG A 302 9.93 13.54 -3.08
CA ARG A 302 10.67 13.05 -1.90
C ARG A 302 11.19 14.18 -1.03
N ARG A 303 11.72 15.25 -1.64
CA ARG A 303 12.20 16.43 -0.93
C ARG A 303 11.10 17.05 -0.07
N LEU A 304 9.91 17.24 -0.66
CA LEU A 304 8.75 17.79 0.04
C LEU A 304 8.28 16.91 1.20
N TYR A 305 8.30 15.58 1.04
CA TYR A 305 7.98 14.67 2.16
C TYR A 305 9.04 14.75 3.27
N ARG A 306 10.33 14.81 2.94
CA ARG A 306 11.40 15.01 3.96
C ARG A 306 11.16 16.26 4.81
N GLU A 307 10.77 17.37 4.20
CA GLU A 307 10.44 18.60 4.93
C GLU A 307 9.29 18.39 5.92
N LYS A 308 8.23 17.70 5.50
CA LYS A 308 7.09 17.41 6.38
C LYS A 308 7.49 16.55 7.57
N PHE A 309 8.31 15.53 7.35
CA PHE A 309 8.83 14.70 8.44
C PHE A 309 9.75 15.47 9.37
N ALA A 310 10.63 16.32 8.84
CA ALA A 310 11.54 17.15 9.64
C ALA A 310 10.79 18.11 10.58
N VAL A 311 9.62 18.58 10.18
CA VAL A 311 8.74 19.42 11.00
C VAL A 311 7.97 18.59 12.04
N ALA A 312 7.27 17.56 11.61
CA ALA A 312 6.27 16.88 12.46
C ALA A 312 6.87 15.84 13.40
N GLN A 313 7.81 15.03 12.92
CA GLN A 313 8.27 13.86 13.66
C GLN A 313 8.95 14.21 14.99
N PRO A 314 9.85 15.20 15.10
CA PRO A 314 10.44 15.56 16.38
C PRO A 314 9.43 16.07 17.41
N ILE A 315 8.42 16.83 16.96
CA ILE A 315 7.37 17.36 17.81
C ILE A 315 6.52 16.19 18.36
N LEU A 316 6.07 15.32 17.48
CA LEU A 316 5.21 14.19 17.85
C LEU A 316 5.95 13.19 18.73
N ASN A 317 7.19 12.84 18.37
CA ASN A 317 8.00 11.87 19.11
C ASN A 317 8.38 12.36 20.54
N SER A 318 8.25 13.65 20.81
CA SER A 318 8.46 14.20 22.17
C SER A 318 7.34 13.88 23.15
N VAL A 319 6.16 13.48 22.68
CA VAL A 319 4.94 13.29 23.51
C VAL A 319 4.26 11.96 23.34
N ILE A 320 4.33 11.36 22.14
CA ILE A 320 3.88 10.02 21.80
C ILE A 320 5.03 9.25 21.16
N ASP A 321 4.98 7.93 21.17
CA ASP A 321 6.03 7.12 20.57
C ASP A 321 5.81 7.02 19.04
N ALA A 322 6.39 7.97 18.31
CA ALA A 322 6.27 8.14 16.86
C ALA A 322 7.65 8.08 16.18
N PRO A 323 8.30 6.91 16.11
CA PRO A 323 9.62 6.77 15.50
C PRO A 323 9.60 7.13 14.02
N MET A 324 10.77 7.55 13.49
CA MET A 324 10.94 7.78 12.07
C MET A 324 10.78 6.45 11.30
N PRO A 325 9.88 6.37 10.30
CA PRO A 325 9.75 5.17 9.48
C PRO A 325 10.94 5.03 8.51
N GLN A 326 11.15 3.83 7.97
CA GLN A 326 12.18 3.61 6.94
C GLN A 326 11.79 4.25 5.59
N ALA A 327 10.49 4.28 5.28
CA ALA A 327 9.95 4.87 4.05
C ALA A 327 8.46 5.17 4.19
N SER A 328 7.77 5.58 3.11
CA SER A 328 6.37 5.99 3.09
C SER A 328 6.12 7.40 3.63
N PHE A 329 4.88 7.83 3.69
CA PHE A 329 4.49 9.13 4.24
C PHE A 329 3.65 9.01 5.52
N TYR A 330 3.71 7.86 6.19
CA TYR A 330 2.99 7.63 7.44
C TYR A 330 3.93 7.63 8.64
N LEU A 331 3.44 8.19 9.74
CA LEU A 331 3.91 7.82 11.08
C LEU A 331 2.95 6.79 11.66
N TRP A 332 3.51 5.72 12.20
CA TRP A 332 2.81 4.70 12.97
C TRP A 332 3.15 4.88 14.43
N ALA A 333 2.28 5.60 15.14
CA ALA A 333 2.57 6.11 16.47
C ALA A 333 1.83 5.34 17.56
N ASN A 334 2.54 4.88 18.59
CA ASN A 334 1.94 4.32 19.79
C ASN A 334 1.53 5.48 20.72
N VAL A 335 0.25 5.51 21.08
CA VAL A 335 -0.32 6.58 21.90
C VAL A 335 -0.39 6.24 23.40
N GLY A 336 -0.04 5.00 23.79
CA GLY A 336 0.01 4.55 25.19
C GLY A 336 -1.36 4.37 25.84
N GLU A 337 -2.44 4.47 25.07
CA GLU A 337 -3.83 4.31 25.50
C GLU A 337 -4.68 3.69 24.40
N ASP A 338 -5.99 3.56 24.61
CA ASP A 338 -6.93 3.12 23.57
C ASP A 338 -6.93 4.07 22.38
N ASP A 339 -6.68 3.54 21.19
CA ASP A 339 -6.49 4.32 19.93
C ASP A 339 -7.79 4.98 19.44
N GLU A 340 -8.96 4.38 19.68
CA GLU A 340 -10.26 4.99 19.34
C GLU A 340 -10.58 6.15 20.30
N VAL A 341 -10.31 5.98 21.59
CA VAL A 341 -10.48 7.05 22.60
C VAL A 341 -9.53 8.20 22.29
N PHE A 342 -8.26 7.91 22.03
CA PHE A 342 -7.28 8.94 21.66
C PHE A 342 -7.73 9.72 20.43
N ALA A 343 -8.07 9.06 19.33
CA ALA A 343 -8.47 9.70 18.08
C ALA A 343 -9.74 10.56 18.23
N ARG A 344 -10.72 10.04 18.98
CA ARG A 344 -11.98 10.75 19.26
C ARG A 344 -11.76 12.02 20.07
N GLU A 345 -11.02 11.93 21.19
CA GLU A 345 -10.76 13.07 22.06
C GLU A 345 -9.82 14.10 21.41
N LEU A 346 -8.83 13.64 20.64
CA LEU A 346 -7.99 14.52 19.82
C LEU A 346 -8.85 15.35 18.86
N TYR A 347 -9.73 14.69 18.10
CA TYR A 347 -10.63 15.39 17.18
C TYR A 347 -11.54 16.37 17.92
N ARG A 348 -12.17 15.92 19.01
CA ARG A 348 -13.08 16.75 19.81
C ARG A 348 -12.41 18.03 20.31
N GLN A 349 -11.17 17.94 20.82
CA GLN A 349 -10.50 19.07 21.47
C GLN A 349 -9.73 19.96 20.49
N THR A 350 -9.20 19.39 19.41
CA THR A 350 -8.23 20.09 18.55
C THR A 350 -8.65 20.19 17.08
N GLY A 351 -9.66 19.44 16.67
CA GLY A 351 -10.04 19.31 15.25
C GLY A 351 -9.04 18.55 14.39
N VAL A 352 -8.03 17.89 14.97
CA VAL A 352 -7.08 17.05 14.22
C VAL A 352 -7.61 15.64 14.15
N THR A 353 -7.63 15.05 12.93
CA THR A 353 -8.03 13.66 12.72
C THR A 353 -6.84 12.78 12.46
N VAL A 354 -6.81 11.61 13.09
CA VAL A 354 -5.87 10.52 12.84
C VAL A 354 -6.64 9.22 12.66
N LEU A 355 -6.03 8.18 12.11
CA LEU A 355 -6.72 6.91 11.90
C LEU A 355 -6.33 5.91 13.00
N PRO A 356 -7.31 5.44 13.82
CA PRO A 356 -7.06 4.38 14.80
C PRO A 356 -6.44 3.14 14.17
N GLY A 357 -5.42 2.61 14.79
CA GLY A 357 -4.69 1.46 14.29
C GLY A 357 -5.50 0.17 14.33
N SER A 358 -6.36 0.02 15.33
CA SER A 358 -7.31 -1.09 15.43
C SER A 358 -8.25 -1.19 14.20
N TYR A 359 -8.47 -0.08 13.47
CA TYR A 359 -9.26 -0.07 12.23
C TYR A 359 -8.50 -0.68 11.03
N LEU A 360 -7.18 -0.66 11.10
CA LEU A 360 -6.30 -1.23 10.08
C LEU A 360 -5.86 -2.66 10.43
N SER A 361 -6.44 -3.26 11.46
CA SER A 361 -5.95 -4.49 12.05
C SER A 361 -7.07 -5.50 12.36
N ARG A 362 -6.66 -6.69 12.77
CA ARG A 362 -7.52 -7.78 13.25
C ARG A 362 -6.90 -8.41 14.48
N ASN A 363 -7.72 -9.07 15.27
CA ASN A 363 -7.23 -9.93 16.33
C ASN A 363 -6.55 -11.15 15.71
N VAL A 364 -5.36 -11.46 16.19
CA VAL A 364 -4.55 -12.61 15.77
C VAL A 364 -4.36 -13.50 16.99
N THR A 365 -4.57 -14.81 16.81
CA THR A 365 -4.23 -15.78 17.85
C THR A 365 -2.76 -16.18 17.70
N LEU A 366 -1.98 -16.02 18.75
CA LEU A 366 -0.57 -16.38 18.79
C LEU A 366 -0.37 -17.87 19.09
N ALA A 367 0.85 -18.35 18.94
CA ALA A 367 1.20 -19.77 19.14
C ALA A 367 0.93 -20.27 20.58
N ASP A 368 0.95 -19.38 21.56
CA ASP A 368 0.63 -19.69 22.97
C ASP A 368 -0.88 -19.68 23.27
N GLY A 369 -1.72 -19.45 22.26
CA GLY A 369 -3.18 -19.36 22.37
C GLY A 369 -3.70 -17.99 22.82
N SER A 370 -2.85 -17.04 23.14
CA SER A 370 -3.26 -15.66 23.45
C SER A 370 -3.74 -14.93 22.19
N THR A 371 -4.51 -13.87 22.39
CA THR A 371 -5.03 -13.06 21.28
C THR A 371 -4.53 -11.64 21.41
N MET A 372 -3.97 -11.09 20.34
CA MET A 372 -3.55 -9.70 20.27
C MET A 372 -4.14 -8.99 19.05
N ASN A 373 -4.25 -7.66 19.11
CA ASN A 373 -4.50 -6.80 17.97
C ASN A 373 -3.27 -5.92 17.74
N PRO A 374 -2.45 -6.16 16.69
CA PRO A 374 -1.20 -5.41 16.49
C PRO A 374 -1.40 -3.91 16.20
N GLY A 375 -2.64 -3.49 15.89
CA GLY A 375 -2.99 -2.09 15.69
C GLY A 375 -3.54 -1.38 16.92
N ALA A 376 -3.86 -2.11 17.99
CA ALA A 376 -4.41 -1.52 19.22
C ALA A 376 -3.36 -0.63 19.91
N GLY A 377 -3.79 0.54 20.37
CA GLY A 377 -2.90 1.54 20.99
C GLY A 377 -2.03 2.31 20.00
N TYR A 378 -2.23 2.12 18.70
CA TYR A 378 -1.52 2.86 17.66
C TYR A 378 -2.47 3.77 16.87
N VAL A 379 -1.92 4.84 16.31
CA VAL A 379 -2.60 5.67 15.31
C VAL A 379 -1.72 5.82 14.08
N ARG A 380 -2.36 5.84 12.89
CA ARG A 380 -1.69 6.21 11.66
C ARG A 380 -1.87 7.70 11.41
N ILE A 381 -0.76 8.41 11.20
CA ILE A 381 -0.71 9.83 10.88
C ILE A 381 -0.14 9.98 9.46
N ALA A 382 -0.94 10.51 8.53
CA ALA A 382 -0.52 10.73 7.14
C ALA A 382 0.03 12.15 6.98
N LEU A 383 1.32 12.29 6.69
CA LEU A 383 2.00 13.58 6.52
C LEU A 383 1.84 14.09 5.06
N VAL A 384 0.62 14.23 4.60
CA VAL A 384 0.30 14.60 3.20
C VAL A 384 -0.08 16.07 3.03
N ALA A 385 -0.61 16.73 4.06
CA ALA A 385 -0.99 18.16 4.00
C ALA A 385 0.24 19.07 3.80
N GLU A 386 0.01 20.36 3.56
CA GLU A 386 1.09 21.36 3.45
C GLU A 386 1.91 21.46 4.74
N PRO A 387 3.23 21.77 4.67
CA PRO A 387 4.13 21.78 5.82
C PRO A 387 3.62 22.62 7.01
N GLU A 388 3.05 23.79 6.76
CA GLU A 388 2.50 24.68 7.79
C GLU A 388 1.33 24.02 8.52
N ARG A 389 0.46 23.34 7.77
CA ARG A 389 -0.69 22.62 8.35
C ARG A 389 -0.25 21.39 9.13
N ILE A 390 0.81 20.72 8.68
CA ILE A 390 1.41 19.59 9.39
C ILE A 390 2.06 20.06 10.69
N GLY A 391 2.80 21.18 10.67
CA GLY A 391 3.37 21.79 11.86
C GLY A 391 2.31 22.19 12.88
N GLU A 392 1.24 22.83 12.42
CA GLU A 392 0.10 23.19 13.26
C GLU A 392 -0.56 21.95 13.88
N ALA A 393 -0.77 20.90 13.09
CA ALA A 393 -1.35 19.64 13.59
C ALA A 393 -0.46 18.96 14.63
N ALA A 394 0.85 18.92 14.38
CA ALA A 394 1.82 18.33 15.31
C ALA A 394 1.80 19.06 16.67
N GLU A 395 1.77 20.41 16.65
CA GLU A 395 1.66 21.22 17.88
C GLU A 395 0.33 21.00 18.62
N ARG A 396 -0.77 20.90 17.89
CA ARG A 396 -2.08 20.59 18.50
C ARG A 396 -2.08 19.21 19.16
N ILE A 397 -1.51 18.19 18.50
CA ILE A 397 -1.35 16.84 19.07
C ILE A 397 -0.45 16.89 20.28
N ARG A 398 0.68 17.62 20.24
CA ARG A 398 1.59 17.79 21.37
C ARG A 398 0.86 18.37 22.59
N ASN A 399 0.16 19.49 22.41
CA ASN A 399 -0.55 20.15 23.51
C ASN A 399 -1.66 19.28 24.08
N PHE A 400 -2.38 18.55 23.23
CA PHE A 400 -3.39 17.59 23.63
C PHE A 400 -2.76 16.45 24.47
N ALA A 401 -1.69 15.82 23.99
CA ALA A 401 -1.03 14.72 24.69
C ALA A 401 -0.47 15.17 26.06
N LEU A 402 0.10 16.37 26.15
CA LEU A 402 0.60 16.94 27.39
C LEU A 402 -0.52 17.23 28.41
N SER A 403 -1.71 17.60 27.94
CA SER A 403 -2.86 17.89 28.84
C SER A 403 -3.47 16.63 29.44
N ARG A 404 -3.06 15.43 29.00
CA ARG A 404 -3.56 14.12 29.47
C ARG A 404 -2.60 13.37 30.39
N LYS A 405 -1.37 13.87 30.50
CA LYS A 405 -0.37 13.40 31.47
C LYS A 405 -0.54 14.08 32.80
#